data_38d2d443d96f23d725007ae0294ebb74
#
_entry.id   38d2d443d96f23d725007ae0294ebb74
#
_cell.length_a   1.000
_cell.length_b   1.000
_cell.length_c   1.000
_cell.angle_alpha   90.00
_cell.angle_beta   90.00
_cell.angle_gamma   90.00
#
_symmetry.space_group_name_H-M   'P 1'
#
loop_
_entity.id
_entity.type
_entity.pdbx_description
1 polymer ?
#
loop_
_entity_poly.entity_id
_entity_poly.type
_entity_poly.pdbx_seq_one_letter_code
_entity_poly.pdbx_strand_id
1 'polypeptide(L)'
;MATTIKSTSLDFDAIKNNLKTFLAEKNEFADYNFEASGLSNILDVLAYNTHYNGLTANFALNESFLGTAQLRSSIISLAEGIGYIPDSKTSSQAIIKMSVNLSGVSGRPANLQLSSGFKFNSTVDSTEYVFQTQENLSASDNGEGLYIFKDASGSENIKVYEGVERVKTFLVNRKEDNAVYIIPDTSIDIDTAVVRVYESASSSVFATYTNILKATTISSASTLYILKESPNGFFELSFGNGTTLGKAPEAGSKVTVTYLAASGSASDTAKTFEPQAQIQVAGSGYSVSVTTVSNAVGGGEKESIESVRKVAPFQYASQNRMVTAVDYSTLVLRNFSTLIKDIQSFGGEDALNPKFGTVYLSILFNSDVDATTVATTKNSIVDLAKQLSVASFNVEFEDPIKTFVETQTFFQFNPNLTTLSRNTIQDNVTDTIDTYFNNNTGKFNQSFRRSNLLTLVDNVSPAILSSRSDIKIQRRFTPTLTAIQDHKLRYATAIADTDDVNYVITSSAFTYKNKTCILRNKLKTNKLEVFNQDDREVIVDNVGSYTGDTVSIVGLQIDNFVGAETFIKISAKPANESAVTPFRNDVLEHDKSNSFSRIVEVDTGVTS
;
A
#
# COMPACT_ATOMS: atom_id res chain seq x y z
N MET A 1 -10.51 14.25 3.03
CA MET A 1 -10.12 15.68 2.95
C MET A 1 -9.94 16.21 4.37
N ALA A 2 -8.80 16.83 4.65
CA ALA A 2 -8.60 17.50 5.94
C ALA A 2 -9.61 18.65 6.08
N THR A 3 -10.32 18.68 7.20
CA THR A 3 -11.27 19.74 7.51
C THR A 3 -10.48 20.98 7.93
N THR A 4 -10.53 22.06 7.15
CA THR A 4 -9.87 23.32 7.51
C THR A 4 -10.62 24.04 8.61
N ILE A 5 -9.90 24.52 9.62
CA ILE A 5 -10.44 25.34 10.70
C ILE A 5 -10.33 26.81 10.27
N LYS A 6 -11.43 27.56 10.42
CA LYS A 6 -11.46 29.01 10.15
C LYS A 6 -11.78 29.77 11.44
N SER A 7 -10.89 30.62 11.89
CA SER A 7 -11.09 31.45 13.08
C SER A 7 -11.52 32.88 12.76
N THR A 8 -11.23 33.35 11.53
CA THR A 8 -11.53 34.72 11.10
C THR A 8 -12.06 34.72 9.67
N SER A 9 -12.85 35.75 9.32
CA SER A 9 -13.22 35.98 7.91
C SER A 9 -12.00 36.45 7.12
N LEU A 10 -11.84 35.89 5.91
CA LEU A 10 -10.78 36.26 4.95
C LEU A 10 -11.31 37.06 3.76
N ASP A 11 -12.56 37.54 3.84
CA ASP A 11 -13.14 38.34 2.79
C ASP A 11 -12.65 39.80 2.92
N PHE A 12 -11.86 40.23 1.92
CA PHE A 12 -11.26 41.55 1.88
C PHE A 12 -12.32 42.66 1.85
N ASP A 13 -13.35 42.49 1.02
CA ASP A 13 -14.41 43.47 0.86
C ASP A 13 -15.26 43.59 2.12
N ALA A 14 -15.55 42.47 2.76
CA ALA A 14 -16.24 42.46 4.06
C ALA A 14 -15.43 43.21 5.14
N ILE A 15 -14.11 42.99 5.19
CA ILE A 15 -13.23 43.69 6.14
C ILE A 15 -13.23 45.21 5.84
N LYS A 16 -13.09 45.60 4.57
CA LYS A 16 -13.12 46.99 4.14
C LYS A 16 -14.47 47.65 4.49
N ASN A 17 -15.58 46.97 4.20
CA ASN A 17 -16.91 47.47 4.51
C ASN A 17 -17.14 47.65 6.03
N ASN A 18 -16.66 46.68 6.83
CA ASN A 18 -16.73 46.79 8.29
C ASN A 18 -15.93 48.00 8.81
N LEU A 19 -14.74 48.25 8.26
CA LEU A 19 -13.95 49.42 8.60
C LEU A 19 -14.65 50.73 8.24
N LYS A 20 -15.28 50.82 7.04
CA LYS A 20 -16.10 51.96 6.61
C LYS A 20 -17.27 52.16 7.55
N THR A 21 -18.03 51.11 7.87
CA THR A 21 -19.17 51.19 8.78
C THR A 21 -18.74 51.68 10.19
N PHE A 22 -17.65 51.11 10.71
CA PHE A 22 -17.10 51.56 12.00
C PHE A 22 -16.71 53.03 12.02
N LEU A 23 -16.10 53.54 10.95
CA LEU A 23 -15.73 54.94 10.85
C LEU A 23 -16.96 55.84 10.67
N ALA A 24 -17.94 55.42 9.87
CA ALA A 24 -19.18 56.19 9.67
C ALA A 24 -20.03 56.37 10.94
N GLU A 25 -19.85 55.51 11.94
CA GLU A 25 -20.47 55.65 13.29
C GLU A 25 -19.82 56.73 14.15
N LYS A 26 -18.64 57.27 13.71
CA LYS A 26 -17.95 58.35 14.43
C LYS A 26 -18.42 59.71 13.95
N ASN A 27 -18.67 60.63 14.86
CA ASN A 27 -19.18 61.98 14.55
C ASN A 27 -18.30 62.74 13.53
N GLU A 28 -16.99 62.53 13.56
CA GLU A 28 -16.02 63.16 12.65
C GLU A 28 -16.14 62.67 11.20
N PHE A 29 -16.78 61.52 10.95
CA PHE A 29 -16.90 60.87 9.63
C PHE A 29 -18.35 60.61 9.20
N ALA A 30 -19.36 61.17 9.93
CA ALA A 30 -20.77 60.86 9.71
C ALA A 30 -21.24 61.15 8.26
N ASP A 31 -20.75 62.19 7.61
CA ASP A 31 -21.10 62.57 6.24
C ASP A 31 -19.92 62.37 5.23
N TYR A 32 -18.91 61.60 5.60
CA TYR A 32 -17.71 61.44 4.81
C TYR A 32 -17.88 60.43 3.67
N ASN A 33 -17.56 60.87 2.42
CA ASN A 33 -17.56 59.96 1.26
C ASN A 33 -16.25 59.19 1.14
N PHE A 34 -16.24 57.97 1.64
CA PHE A 34 -15.06 57.12 1.63
C PHE A 34 -14.62 56.70 0.24
N GLU A 35 -15.54 56.59 -0.74
CA GLU A 35 -15.21 56.10 -2.08
C GLU A 35 -14.47 57.15 -2.92
N ALA A 36 -14.76 58.42 -2.70
CA ALA A 36 -14.18 59.54 -3.46
C ALA A 36 -12.93 60.16 -2.79
N SER A 37 -12.40 59.55 -1.75
CA SER A 37 -11.31 60.16 -0.96
C SER A 37 -10.04 59.34 -0.91
N GLY A 38 -8.90 59.98 -0.67
CA GLY A 38 -7.63 59.29 -0.39
C GLY A 38 -7.65 58.38 0.83
N LEU A 39 -8.64 58.54 1.74
CA LEU A 39 -8.85 57.66 2.88
C LEU A 39 -9.25 56.24 2.44
N SER A 40 -9.89 56.08 1.27
CA SER A 40 -10.20 54.79 0.71
C SER A 40 -8.94 53.94 0.52
N ASN A 41 -7.84 54.52 0.04
CA ASN A 41 -6.56 53.82 -0.14
C ASN A 41 -5.96 53.37 1.20
N ILE A 42 -6.13 54.19 2.25
CA ILE A 42 -5.68 53.81 3.61
C ILE A 42 -6.52 52.65 4.15
N LEU A 43 -7.83 52.67 3.93
CA LEU A 43 -8.73 51.54 4.30
C LEU A 43 -8.37 50.28 3.53
N ASP A 44 -7.98 50.36 2.26
CA ASP A 44 -7.49 49.22 1.47
C ASP A 44 -6.22 48.62 2.08
N VAL A 45 -5.27 49.45 2.49
CA VAL A 45 -4.03 48.99 3.14
C VAL A 45 -4.33 48.34 4.49
N LEU A 46 -5.24 48.93 5.28
CA LEU A 46 -5.66 48.36 6.56
C LEU A 46 -6.43 47.02 6.38
N ALA A 47 -7.34 46.98 5.40
CA ALA A 47 -8.07 45.76 5.08
C ALA A 47 -7.13 44.68 4.57
N TYR A 48 -6.14 45.01 3.71
CA TYR A 48 -5.10 44.08 3.26
C TYR A 48 -4.27 43.56 4.41
N ASN A 49 -3.80 44.40 5.31
CA ASN A 49 -3.05 43.98 6.49
C ASN A 49 -3.88 43.05 7.40
N THR A 50 -5.14 43.42 7.62
CA THR A 50 -6.06 42.58 8.44
C THR A 50 -6.35 41.24 7.79
N HIS A 51 -6.56 41.21 6.46
CA HIS A 51 -6.72 40.00 5.69
C HIS A 51 -5.48 39.10 5.80
N TYR A 52 -4.28 39.68 5.65
CA TYR A 52 -3.02 38.94 5.74
C TYR A 52 -2.76 38.40 7.15
N ASN A 53 -3.06 39.19 8.18
CA ASN A 53 -2.98 38.75 9.57
C ASN A 53 -3.98 37.62 9.86
N GLY A 54 -5.21 37.72 9.36
CA GLY A 54 -6.22 36.68 9.44
C GLY A 54 -5.81 35.39 8.74
N LEU A 55 -5.21 35.50 7.54
CA LEU A 55 -4.66 34.37 6.82
C LEU A 55 -3.55 33.65 7.61
N THR A 56 -2.61 34.44 8.14
CA THR A 56 -1.51 33.91 8.96
C THR A 56 -2.03 33.24 10.24
N ALA A 57 -3.02 33.85 10.92
CA ALA A 57 -3.63 33.26 12.09
C ALA A 57 -4.36 31.95 11.78
N ASN A 58 -5.14 31.91 10.70
CA ASN A 58 -5.80 30.67 10.25
C ASN A 58 -4.79 29.60 9.86
N PHE A 59 -3.70 29.98 9.18
CA PHE A 59 -2.63 29.04 8.84
C PHE A 59 -1.97 28.47 10.09
N ALA A 60 -1.55 29.32 11.04
CA ALA A 60 -0.94 28.89 12.29
C ALA A 60 -1.88 27.98 13.12
N LEU A 61 -3.19 28.30 13.13
CA LEU A 61 -4.17 27.47 13.81
C LEU A 61 -4.28 26.07 13.14
N ASN A 62 -4.33 26.01 11.81
CA ASN A 62 -4.39 24.73 11.11
C ASN A 62 -3.11 23.90 11.31
N GLU A 63 -1.95 24.53 11.37
CA GLU A 63 -0.66 23.86 11.62
C GLU A 63 -0.51 23.35 13.07
N SER A 64 -1.40 23.76 13.99
CA SER A 64 -1.37 23.33 15.39
C SER A 64 -2.06 21.98 15.63
N PHE A 65 -2.74 21.41 14.65
CA PHE A 65 -3.46 20.14 14.79
C PHE A 65 -3.04 19.14 13.71
N LEU A 66 -2.75 17.90 14.12
CA LEU A 66 -2.32 16.82 13.22
C LEU A 66 -3.29 16.59 12.06
N GLY A 67 -4.61 16.72 12.31
CA GLY A 67 -5.64 16.51 11.28
C GLY A 67 -5.70 17.58 10.20
N THR A 68 -5.22 18.81 10.48
CA THR A 68 -5.35 19.98 9.60
C THR A 68 -4.01 20.52 9.12
N ALA A 69 -2.90 20.22 9.81
CA ALA A 69 -1.55 20.63 9.43
C ALA A 69 -1.20 20.19 8.00
N GLN A 70 -0.52 21.03 7.24
CA GLN A 70 -0.13 20.78 5.85
C GLN A 70 1.38 20.68 5.68
N LEU A 71 2.15 21.37 6.52
CA LEU A 71 3.60 21.30 6.50
C LEU A 71 4.09 20.01 7.13
N ARG A 72 4.99 19.30 6.42
CA ARG A 72 5.62 18.08 6.93
C ARG A 72 6.27 18.29 8.31
N SER A 73 6.96 19.41 8.50
CA SER A 73 7.60 19.77 9.78
C SER A 73 6.61 19.82 10.94
N SER A 74 5.44 20.42 10.73
CA SER A 74 4.39 20.51 11.77
C SER A 74 3.81 19.13 12.08
N ILE A 75 3.53 18.34 11.03
CA ILE A 75 2.96 16.98 11.15
C ILE A 75 3.93 16.06 11.90
N ILE A 76 5.23 16.10 11.57
CA ILE A 76 6.25 15.30 12.27
C ILE A 76 6.33 15.70 13.73
N SER A 77 6.42 16.99 14.04
CA SER A 77 6.49 17.48 15.42
C SER A 77 5.25 17.11 16.24
N LEU A 78 4.06 17.18 15.64
CA LEU A 78 2.81 16.80 16.30
C LEU A 78 2.71 15.28 16.50
N ALA A 79 3.13 14.49 15.51
CA ALA A 79 3.17 13.03 15.60
C ALA A 79 4.18 12.57 16.66
N GLU A 80 5.35 13.19 16.71
CA GLU A 80 6.36 12.95 17.75
C GLU A 80 5.84 13.29 19.16
N GLY A 81 5.07 14.36 19.29
CA GLY A 81 4.41 14.73 20.57
C GLY A 81 3.48 13.66 21.14
N ILE A 82 2.95 12.77 20.29
CA ILE A 82 2.18 11.59 20.69
C ILE A 82 2.99 10.28 20.65
N GLY A 83 4.32 10.37 20.49
CA GLY A 83 5.23 9.21 20.49
C GLY A 83 5.34 8.46 19.17
N TYR A 84 4.88 9.03 18.06
CA TYR A 84 5.02 8.44 16.73
C TYR A 84 6.25 8.97 16.01
N ILE A 85 7.12 8.06 15.56
CA ILE A 85 8.28 8.39 14.71
C ILE A 85 7.97 7.88 13.31
N PRO A 86 7.85 8.79 12.32
CA PRO A 86 7.60 8.41 10.94
C PRO A 86 8.74 7.56 10.35
N ASP A 87 8.38 6.63 9.46
CA ASP A 87 9.35 5.78 8.80
C ASP A 87 10.22 6.59 7.82
N SER A 88 11.52 6.29 7.83
CA SER A 88 12.48 6.80 6.85
C SER A 88 12.34 6.07 5.51
N LYS A 89 13.18 6.39 4.56
CA LYS A 89 13.38 5.56 3.38
C LYS A 89 13.84 4.16 3.82
N THR A 90 13.30 3.11 3.20
CA THR A 90 13.63 1.71 3.53
C THR A 90 14.32 1.02 2.37
N SER A 91 15.28 0.19 2.71
CA SER A 91 16.06 -0.64 1.78
C SER A 91 15.23 -1.83 1.29
N SER A 92 15.28 -2.13 -0.01
CA SER A 92 14.77 -3.40 -0.52
C SER A 92 15.57 -4.57 0.07
N GLN A 93 14.88 -5.67 0.37
CA GLN A 93 15.46 -6.87 0.96
C GLN A 93 15.23 -8.06 0.04
N ALA A 94 16.27 -8.86 -0.19
CA ALA A 94 16.18 -10.13 -0.88
C ALA A 94 16.70 -11.27 0.00
N ILE A 95 16.27 -12.48 -0.33
CA ILE A 95 16.78 -13.70 0.34
C ILE A 95 17.57 -14.49 -0.70
N ILE A 96 18.83 -14.80 -0.35
CA ILE A 96 19.73 -15.58 -1.20
C ILE A 96 20.32 -16.76 -0.45
N LYS A 97 20.82 -17.75 -1.18
CA LYS A 97 21.74 -18.78 -0.68
C LYS A 97 23.10 -18.56 -1.32
N MET A 98 24.15 -18.71 -0.52
CA MET A 98 25.52 -18.53 -0.95
C MET A 98 26.35 -19.80 -0.72
N SER A 99 27.18 -20.15 -1.66
CA SER A 99 28.13 -21.24 -1.51
C SER A 99 29.45 -20.96 -2.22
N VAL A 100 30.53 -21.58 -1.76
CA VAL A 100 31.80 -21.60 -2.45
C VAL A 100 32.32 -23.02 -2.53
N ASN A 101 32.85 -23.38 -3.68
CA ASN A 101 33.42 -24.71 -3.92
C ASN A 101 34.96 -24.64 -3.88
N LEU A 102 35.57 -25.34 -2.91
CA LEU A 102 36.98 -25.46 -2.70
C LEU A 102 37.47 -26.94 -2.80
N SER A 103 36.74 -27.80 -3.51
CA SER A 103 36.99 -29.26 -3.59
C SER A 103 38.41 -29.58 -4.08
N GLY A 104 38.99 -28.73 -4.94
CA GLY A 104 40.34 -28.91 -5.47
C GLY A 104 41.45 -28.23 -4.65
N VAL A 105 41.14 -27.61 -3.51
CA VAL A 105 42.11 -26.81 -2.72
C VAL A 105 42.74 -27.66 -1.62
N SER A 106 44.05 -27.78 -1.68
CA SER A 106 44.84 -28.46 -0.62
C SER A 106 44.99 -27.53 0.59
N GLY A 107 44.78 -28.07 1.81
CA GLY A 107 44.90 -27.29 3.05
C GLY A 107 43.76 -26.29 3.25
N ARG A 108 42.59 -26.55 2.69
CA ARG A 108 41.41 -25.71 2.88
C ARG A 108 41.00 -25.60 4.35
N PRO A 109 40.53 -24.45 4.83
CA PRO A 109 40.16 -24.25 6.22
C PRO A 109 38.89 -25.06 6.57
N ALA A 110 38.78 -25.52 7.82
CA ALA A 110 37.57 -26.20 8.29
C ALA A 110 36.33 -25.28 8.27
N ASN A 111 36.51 -23.97 8.51
CA ASN A 111 35.47 -22.97 8.53
C ASN A 111 35.89 -21.72 7.78
N LEU A 112 34.96 -21.10 7.09
CA LEU A 112 35.06 -19.78 6.50
C LEU A 112 34.16 -18.80 7.24
N GLN A 113 34.67 -17.59 7.45
CA GLN A 113 33.89 -16.49 7.98
C GLN A 113 33.88 -15.33 6.99
N LEU A 114 32.75 -14.74 6.79
CA LEU A 114 32.53 -13.57 5.95
C LEU A 114 31.94 -12.47 6.80
N SER A 115 32.64 -11.34 6.89
CA SER A 115 32.14 -10.18 7.64
C SER A 115 30.90 -9.57 6.98
N SER A 116 30.10 -8.90 7.78
CA SER A 116 29.00 -8.06 7.28
C SER A 116 29.49 -7.06 6.23
N GLY A 117 28.63 -6.63 5.32
CA GLY A 117 28.99 -5.71 4.23
C GLY A 117 29.52 -6.39 2.97
N PHE A 118 29.36 -7.70 2.80
CA PHE A 118 29.68 -8.36 1.52
C PHE A 118 28.66 -7.95 0.46
N LYS A 119 29.17 -7.47 -0.70
CA LYS A 119 28.38 -6.74 -1.68
C LYS A 119 28.07 -7.57 -2.91
N PHE A 120 26.88 -7.30 -3.46
CA PHE A 120 26.36 -7.88 -4.71
C PHE A 120 25.84 -6.76 -5.59
N ASN A 121 26.03 -6.89 -6.90
CA ASN A 121 25.36 -6.07 -7.88
C ASN A 121 24.08 -6.77 -8.36
N SER A 122 23.05 -5.97 -8.59
CA SER A 122 21.81 -6.42 -9.22
C SER A 122 21.27 -5.33 -10.14
N THR A 123 20.71 -5.70 -11.28
CA THR A 123 20.19 -4.75 -12.26
C THR A 123 18.66 -4.83 -12.30
N VAL A 124 18.00 -3.68 -12.17
CA VAL A 124 16.56 -3.50 -12.35
C VAL A 124 16.36 -2.37 -13.35
N ASP A 125 15.56 -2.61 -14.41
CA ASP A 125 15.25 -1.63 -15.45
C ASP A 125 16.49 -0.88 -16.00
N SER A 126 17.58 -1.62 -16.24
CA SER A 126 18.88 -1.11 -16.70
C SER A 126 19.65 -0.22 -15.70
N THR A 127 19.21 -0.15 -14.47
CA THR A 127 19.91 0.54 -13.37
C THR A 127 20.55 -0.49 -12.45
N GLU A 128 21.81 -0.26 -12.11
CA GLU A 128 22.55 -1.13 -11.20
C GLU A 128 22.38 -0.68 -9.75
N TYR A 129 22.03 -1.62 -8.88
CA TYR A 129 21.87 -1.44 -7.44
C TYR A 129 22.82 -2.34 -6.68
N VAL A 130 23.30 -1.86 -5.53
CA VAL A 130 24.20 -2.60 -4.66
C VAL A 130 23.40 -3.16 -3.50
N PHE A 131 23.48 -4.46 -3.31
CA PHE A 131 22.95 -5.18 -2.16
C PHE A 131 24.09 -5.65 -1.27
N GLN A 132 23.88 -5.75 0.05
CA GLN A 132 24.92 -6.21 0.97
C GLN A 132 24.37 -6.94 2.18
N THR A 133 25.20 -7.81 2.76
CA THR A 133 24.87 -8.50 4.01
C THR A 133 25.02 -7.56 5.21
N GLN A 134 24.11 -7.64 6.17
CA GLN A 134 24.19 -6.86 7.43
C GLN A 134 24.79 -7.66 8.58
N GLU A 135 24.90 -8.98 8.43
CA GLU A 135 25.39 -9.90 9.45
C GLU A 135 26.67 -10.62 9.00
N ASN A 136 27.44 -11.10 9.97
CA ASN A 136 28.54 -11.99 9.71
C ASN A 136 28.02 -13.37 9.32
N LEU A 137 28.60 -13.96 8.29
CA LEU A 137 28.22 -15.27 7.79
C LEU A 137 29.35 -16.28 8.11
N SER A 138 28.93 -17.51 8.33
CA SER A 138 29.88 -18.63 8.55
C SER A 138 29.52 -19.81 7.66
N ALA A 139 30.54 -20.53 7.21
CA ALA A 139 30.35 -21.77 6.46
C ALA A 139 31.39 -22.80 6.90
N SER A 140 30.97 -24.05 7.06
CA SER A 140 31.83 -25.18 7.37
C SER A 140 32.03 -26.08 6.14
N ASP A 141 33.18 -26.72 6.03
CA ASP A 141 33.44 -27.73 5.01
C ASP A 141 32.47 -28.93 5.20
N ASN A 142 31.75 -29.30 4.16
CA ASN A 142 30.89 -30.50 4.16
C ASN A 142 31.69 -31.82 4.05
N GLY A 143 33.03 -31.76 4.04
CA GLY A 143 33.94 -32.89 3.82
C GLY A 143 34.37 -33.04 2.35
N GLU A 144 33.63 -32.51 1.40
CA GLU A 144 33.92 -32.57 -0.03
C GLU A 144 34.46 -31.23 -0.59
N GLY A 145 34.60 -30.21 0.27
CA GLY A 145 35.06 -28.88 -0.11
C GLY A 145 33.96 -27.91 -0.54
N LEU A 146 32.68 -28.24 -0.33
CA LEU A 146 31.59 -27.31 -0.53
C LEU A 146 31.27 -26.63 0.80
N TYR A 147 31.28 -25.29 0.78
CA TYR A 147 30.94 -24.43 1.91
C TYR A 147 29.64 -23.71 1.64
N ILE A 148 28.62 -23.97 2.45
CA ILE A 148 27.32 -23.30 2.37
C ILE A 148 27.28 -22.28 3.51
N PHE A 149 27.13 -21.00 3.16
CA PHE A 149 27.08 -19.92 4.14
C PHE A 149 25.77 -19.92 4.92
N LYS A 150 25.88 -19.63 6.20
CA LYS A 150 24.76 -19.51 7.14
C LYS A 150 24.87 -18.22 7.91
N ASP A 151 23.73 -17.67 8.26
CA ASP A 151 23.61 -16.50 9.14
C ASP A 151 23.92 -16.87 10.61
N ALA A 152 23.82 -15.89 11.52
CA ALA A 152 24.04 -16.08 12.94
C ALA A 152 23.06 -17.05 13.60
N SER A 153 21.88 -17.26 13.02
CA SER A 153 20.86 -18.22 13.47
C SER A 153 21.10 -19.64 12.95
N GLY A 154 22.05 -19.84 12.04
CA GLY A 154 22.33 -21.11 11.37
C GLY A 154 21.47 -21.35 10.13
N SER A 155 20.71 -20.37 9.66
CA SER A 155 19.91 -20.45 8.43
C SER A 155 20.78 -20.26 7.19
N GLU A 156 20.50 -21.05 6.14
CA GLU A 156 21.09 -20.88 4.81
C GLU A 156 20.44 -19.76 4.00
N ASN A 157 19.30 -19.26 4.46
CA ASN A 157 18.56 -18.17 3.84
C ASN A 157 19.12 -16.83 4.35
N ILE A 158 20.01 -16.24 3.58
CA ILE A 158 20.73 -15.02 3.92
C ILE A 158 19.95 -13.82 3.42
N LYS A 159 19.67 -12.87 4.30
CA LYS A 159 19.06 -11.58 3.93
C LYS A 159 20.12 -10.63 3.41
N VAL A 160 19.88 -10.02 2.28
CA VAL A 160 20.69 -8.94 1.71
C VAL A 160 19.83 -7.69 1.54
N TYR A 161 20.43 -6.53 1.82
CA TYR A 161 19.75 -5.24 1.85
C TYR A 161 20.35 -4.33 0.79
N GLU A 162 19.48 -3.66 0.04
CA GLU A 162 19.91 -2.66 -0.92
C GLU A 162 20.41 -1.40 -0.21
N GLY A 163 21.39 -0.76 -0.79
CA GLY A 163 21.86 0.56 -0.39
C GLY A 163 23.38 0.68 -0.34
N VAL A 164 23.80 1.92 -0.33
CA VAL A 164 25.22 2.28 -0.20
C VAL A 164 25.53 2.59 1.25
N GLU A 165 26.48 1.85 1.83
CA GLU A 165 26.93 2.12 3.20
C GLU A 165 27.54 3.51 3.30
N ARG A 166 27.06 4.30 4.26
CA ARG A 166 27.59 5.61 4.62
C ARG A 166 27.89 5.66 6.10
N VAL A 167 28.95 6.41 6.42
CA VAL A 167 29.38 6.61 7.81
C VAL A 167 29.42 8.09 8.11
N LYS A 168 28.70 8.49 9.17
CA LYS A 168 28.79 9.85 9.73
C LYS A 168 29.50 9.81 11.09
N THR A 169 30.46 10.70 11.28
CA THR A 169 31.24 10.78 12.51
C THR A 169 31.06 12.12 13.19
N PHE A 170 30.87 12.09 14.50
CA PHE A 170 30.79 13.27 15.36
C PHE A 170 31.80 13.17 16.50
N LEU A 171 32.34 14.31 16.91
CA LEU A 171 33.14 14.43 18.12
C LEU A 171 32.32 15.14 19.20
N VAL A 172 32.29 14.55 20.37
CA VAL A 172 31.57 15.12 21.53
C VAL A 172 32.49 16.11 22.21
N ASN A 173 32.35 17.38 21.90
CA ASN A 173 33.22 18.43 22.47
C ASN A 173 32.93 18.69 23.96
N ARG A 174 31.65 18.59 24.33
CA ARG A 174 31.17 18.81 25.70
C ARG A 174 30.00 17.84 25.97
N LYS A 175 29.94 17.32 27.18
CA LYS A 175 28.79 16.56 27.64
C LYS A 175 27.62 17.53 27.83
N GLU A 176 26.57 17.37 27.05
CA GLU A 176 25.34 18.16 27.12
C GLU A 176 24.15 17.23 27.23
N ASP A 177 23.24 17.55 28.14
CA ASP A 177 21.94 16.90 28.21
C ASP A 177 21.15 17.31 26.97
N ASN A 178 20.57 16.32 26.29
CA ASN A 178 19.82 16.52 25.04
C ASN A 178 20.64 17.03 23.83
N ALA A 179 21.92 16.71 23.75
CA ALA A 179 22.72 16.99 22.56
C ALA A 179 22.12 16.30 21.31
N VAL A 180 21.98 17.05 20.23
CA VAL A 180 21.41 16.58 18.95
C VAL A 180 22.50 16.60 17.90
N TYR A 181 22.65 15.49 17.18
CA TYR A 181 23.64 15.32 16.10
C TYR A 181 22.91 15.16 14.78
N ILE A 182 23.07 16.10 13.86
CA ILE A 182 22.34 16.11 12.57
C ILE A 182 23.08 15.26 11.54
N ILE A 183 22.36 14.33 10.92
CA ILE A 183 22.79 13.55 9.78
C ILE A 183 22.14 14.16 8.54
N PRO A 184 22.91 14.89 7.69
CA PRO A 184 22.36 15.61 6.55
C PRO A 184 22.18 14.66 5.34
N ASP A 185 21.41 13.61 5.53
CA ASP A 185 21.10 12.61 4.51
C ASP A 185 19.63 12.26 4.55
N THR A 186 18.94 12.48 3.45
CA THR A 186 17.50 12.18 3.30
C THR A 186 17.22 10.75 2.84
N SER A 187 18.29 10.03 2.44
CA SER A 187 18.20 8.66 1.90
C SER A 187 18.46 7.60 2.97
N ILE A 188 18.70 8.01 4.23
CA ILE A 188 18.99 7.09 5.31
C ILE A 188 17.85 6.09 5.54
N ASP A 189 18.21 4.83 5.68
CA ASP A 189 17.37 3.78 6.25
C ASP A 189 17.72 3.65 7.74
N ILE A 190 16.84 4.17 8.61
CA ILE A 190 17.07 4.21 10.07
C ILE A 190 17.09 2.81 10.70
N ASP A 191 16.46 1.81 10.07
CA ASP A 191 16.45 0.44 10.57
C ASP A 191 17.77 -0.28 10.38
N THR A 192 18.57 0.15 9.42
CA THR A 192 19.93 -0.36 9.16
C THR A 192 21.00 0.38 9.96
N ALA A 193 20.63 1.45 10.68
CA ALA A 193 21.58 2.29 11.39
C ALA A 193 22.23 1.58 12.59
N VAL A 194 23.56 1.60 12.61
CA VAL A 194 24.38 1.11 13.72
C VAL A 194 25.14 2.28 14.33
N VAL A 195 24.86 2.56 15.60
CA VAL A 195 25.48 3.66 16.34
C VAL A 195 26.54 3.11 17.29
N ARG A 196 27.81 3.55 17.13
CA ARG A 196 28.91 3.19 17.99
C ARG A 196 29.50 4.43 18.64
N VAL A 197 29.69 4.36 19.96
CA VAL A 197 30.32 5.43 20.75
C VAL A 197 31.66 4.94 21.23
N TYR A 198 32.74 5.56 20.78
CA TYR A 198 34.10 5.27 21.14
C TYR A 198 34.51 6.10 22.37
N GLU A 199 35.35 5.56 23.22
CA GLU A 199 35.81 6.22 24.44
C GLU A 199 36.57 7.53 24.19
N SER A 200 37.24 7.65 23.04
CA SER A 200 37.92 8.88 22.61
C SER A 200 38.03 8.94 21.09
N ALA A 201 38.47 10.08 20.55
CA ALA A 201 38.64 10.29 19.11
C ALA A 201 39.60 9.27 18.45
N SER A 202 40.61 8.79 19.17
CA SER A 202 41.61 7.85 18.67
C SER A 202 41.43 6.41 19.18
N SER A 203 40.49 6.17 20.09
CA SER A 203 40.23 4.84 20.63
C SER A 203 39.62 3.91 19.57
N SER A 204 39.98 2.63 19.63
CA SER A 204 39.31 1.54 18.92
C SER A 204 38.23 0.85 19.77
N VAL A 205 38.21 1.14 21.09
CA VAL A 205 37.21 0.59 22.01
C VAL A 205 35.92 1.38 21.90
N PHE A 206 34.83 0.68 21.68
CA PHE A 206 33.50 1.28 21.51
C PHE A 206 32.40 0.49 22.21
N ALA A 207 31.32 1.17 22.52
CA ALA A 207 30.06 0.57 22.89
C ALA A 207 29.07 0.75 21.74
N THR A 208 28.34 -0.31 21.38
CA THR A 208 27.23 -0.22 20.44
C THR A 208 25.98 0.20 21.20
N TYR A 209 25.30 1.23 20.69
CA TYR A 209 24.06 1.75 21.26
C TYR A 209 22.88 1.14 20.52
N THR A 210 21.79 0.94 21.24
CA THR A 210 20.54 0.34 20.73
C THR A 210 19.48 1.41 20.54
N ASN A 211 18.71 1.34 19.47
CA ASN A 211 17.57 2.22 19.29
C ASN A 211 16.55 1.99 20.43
N ILE A 212 16.10 3.07 21.08
CA ILE A 212 15.18 3.01 22.23
C ILE A 212 13.89 2.25 21.89
N LEU A 213 13.43 2.30 20.64
CA LEU A 213 12.23 1.59 20.17
C LEU A 213 12.39 0.06 20.17
N LYS A 214 13.65 -0.42 20.12
CA LYS A 214 14.00 -1.85 20.13
C LYS A 214 14.52 -2.31 21.50
N ALA A 215 14.59 -1.41 22.49
CA ALA A 215 15.14 -1.70 23.81
C ALA A 215 14.09 -2.43 24.69
N THR A 216 14.53 -3.51 25.33
CA THR A 216 13.70 -4.28 26.26
C THR A 216 13.67 -3.68 27.67
N THR A 217 14.72 -2.97 28.05
CA THR A 217 14.86 -2.31 29.36
C THR A 217 15.45 -0.93 29.20
N ILE A 218 14.93 0.03 29.98
CA ILE A 218 15.42 1.40 30.01
C ILE A 218 15.90 1.71 31.44
N SER A 219 17.16 2.08 31.56
CA SER A 219 17.81 2.49 32.81
C SER A 219 18.85 3.58 32.54
N SER A 220 19.34 4.24 33.55
CA SER A 220 20.43 5.23 33.42
C SER A 220 21.71 4.65 32.83
N ALA A 221 21.96 3.34 32.99
CA ALA A 221 23.15 2.66 32.48
C ALA A 221 23.00 2.12 31.06
N SER A 222 21.79 2.10 30.52
CA SER A 222 21.51 1.55 29.18
C SER A 222 22.14 2.42 28.10
N THR A 223 22.74 1.78 27.07
CA THR A 223 23.30 2.44 25.89
C THR A 223 22.23 2.59 24.83
N LEU A 224 21.48 3.70 24.85
CA LEU A 224 20.33 3.95 24.02
C LEU A 224 20.50 5.19 23.16
N TYR A 225 19.92 5.16 21.96
CA TYR A 225 19.79 6.31 21.08
C TYR A 225 18.39 6.42 20.49
N ILE A 226 18.04 7.61 20.03
CA ILE A 226 16.88 7.90 19.21
C ILE A 226 17.39 8.48 17.90
N LEU A 227 16.93 7.93 16.79
CA LEU A 227 17.18 8.46 15.45
C LEU A 227 15.84 8.73 14.79
N LYS A 228 15.58 9.99 14.47
CA LYS A 228 14.27 10.44 13.98
C LYS A 228 14.44 11.53 12.92
N GLU A 229 13.37 11.77 12.14
CA GLU A 229 13.34 12.87 11.19
C GLU A 229 13.27 14.20 11.92
N SER A 230 14.11 15.16 11.50
CA SER A 230 14.09 16.54 11.96
C SER A 230 13.13 17.39 11.10
N PRO A 231 12.56 18.49 11.62
CA PRO A 231 11.70 19.40 10.86
C PRO A 231 12.29 19.93 9.55
N ASN A 232 13.61 19.96 9.41
CA ASN A 232 14.32 20.36 8.19
C ASN A 232 14.43 19.24 7.14
N GLY A 233 13.86 18.06 7.40
CA GLY A 233 13.86 16.90 6.50
C GLY A 233 15.10 16.01 6.57
N PHE A 234 16.12 16.39 7.37
CA PHE A 234 17.26 15.55 7.71
C PHE A 234 16.94 14.65 8.90
N PHE A 235 17.92 13.92 9.40
CA PHE A 235 17.76 13.06 10.55
C PHE A 235 18.60 13.55 11.74
N GLU A 236 18.02 13.45 12.93
CA GLU A 236 18.68 13.81 14.16
C GLU A 236 18.86 12.61 15.06
N LEU A 237 20.08 12.45 15.55
CA LEU A 237 20.46 11.45 16.52
C LEU A 237 20.56 12.13 17.89
N SER A 238 19.91 11.57 18.88
CA SER A 238 20.00 11.96 20.29
C SER A 238 20.27 10.75 21.19
N PHE A 239 20.80 11.02 22.37
CA PHE A 239 21.14 10.01 23.36
C PHE A 239 20.37 10.21 24.65
N GLY A 240 20.52 9.31 25.59
CA GLY A 240 19.94 9.43 26.91
C GLY A 240 20.53 10.61 27.72
N ASN A 241 19.84 10.94 28.81
CA ASN A 241 20.22 12.06 29.70
C ASN A 241 21.24 11.68 30.81
N GLY A 242 21.70 10.45 30.82
CA GLY A 242 22.65 9.95 31.82
C GLY A 242 22.08 9.74 33.23
N THR A 243 20.80 10.07 33.45
CA THR A 243 20.15 9.96 34.77
C THR A 243 18.99 8.96 34.79
N THR A 244 18.10 8.99 33.81
CA THR A 244 16.91 8.14 33.72
C THR A 244 16.77 7.40 32.40
N LEU A 245 17.13 8.05 31.30
CA LEU A 245 16.85 7.59 29.93
C LEU A 245 18.10 7.04 29.19
N GLY A 246 19.02 6.45 29.88
CA GLY A 246 20.22 5.88 29.28
C GLY A 246 21.44 6.81 29.32
N LYS A 247 22.59 6.27 28.87
CA LYS A 247 23.88 6.94 28.93
C LYS A 247 24.01 8.03 27.85
N ALA A 248 24.43 9.22 28.25
CA ALA A 248 24.93 10.25 27.33
C ALA A 248 26.42 9.97 27.00
N PRO A 249 26.88 10.25 25.75
CA PRO A 249 28.30 10.20 25.41
C PRO A 249 29.12 11.21 26.24
N GLU A 250 30.31 10.81 26.68
CA GLU A 250 31.20 11.68 27.45
C GLU A 250 31.99 12.64 26.55
N ALA A 251 32.42 13.77 27.10
CA ALA A 251 33.31 14.71 26.38
C ALA A 251 34.57 14.02 25.86
N GLY A 252 34.96 14.27 24.63
CA GLY A 252 36.09 13.62 23.96
C GLY A 252 35.74 12.32 23.24
N SER A 253 34.53 11.76 23.46
CA SER A 253 34.06 10.56 22.74
C SER A 253 33.87 10.85 21.25
N LYS A 254 34.07 9.80 20.43
CA LYS A 254 33.73 9.79 19.01
C LYS A 254 32.48 8.96 18.80
N VAL A 255 31.48 9.55 18.16
CA VAL A 255 30.23 8.86 17.75
C VAL A 255 30.31 8.58 16.27
N THR A 256 30.08 7.31 15.88
CA THR A 256 29.94 6.94 14.47
C THR A 256 28.56 6.34 14.23
N VAL A 257 27.91 6.77 13.15
CA VAL A 257 26.66 6.23 12.67
C VAL A 257 26.94 5.63 11.29
N THR A 258 26.82 4.33 11.20
CA THR A 258 26.89 3.57 9.94
C THR A 258 25.49 3.20 9.52
N TYR A 259 25.09 3.49 8.30
CA TYR A 259 23.74 3.24 7.79
C TYR A 259 23.76 2.99 6.29
N LEU A 260 22.69 2.42 5.75
CA LEU A 260 22.46 2.32 4.32
C LEU A 260 21.72 3.55 3.80
N ALA A 261 22.24 4.13 2.73
CA ALA A 261 21.52 5.11 1.93
C ALA A 261 20.71 4.34 0.87
N ALA A 262 19.42 4.22 1.09
CA ALA A 262 18.50 3.41 0.30
C ALA A 262 17.96 4.15 -0.93
N SER A 263 17.69 3.40 -2.00
CA SER A 263 17.02 3.89 -3.21
C SER A 263 15.49 3.82 -3.12
N GLY A 264 14.96 3.26 -2.03
CA GLY A 264 13.53 3.03 -1.85
C GLY A 264 13.02 1.87 -2.71
N SER A 265 11.80 1.99 -3.22
CA SER A 265 11.16 0.94 -4.03
C SER A 265 11.77 0.75 -5.43
N ALA A 266 12.68 1.62 -5.85
CA ALA A 266 13.30 1.54 -7.19
C ALA A 266 14.13 0.27 -7.42
N SER A 267 14.63 -0.36 -6.35
CA SER A 267 15.38 -1.61 -6.40
C SER A 267 14.55 -2.86 -6.12
N ASP A 268 13.25 -2.72 -5.88
CA ASP A 268 12.33 -3.84 -5.78
C ASP A 268 12.34 -4.66 -7.08
N THR A 269 11.99 -5.93 -7.01
CA THR A 269 12.04 -6.87 -8.12
C THR A 269 13.43 -7.33 -8.59
N ALA A 270 14.55 -6.88 -8.00
CA ALA A 270 15.88 -7.42 -8.28
C ALA A 270 15.90 -8.95 -8.07
N LYS A 271 16.40 -9.68 -9.09
CA LYS A 271 16.29 -11.15 -9.15
C LYS A 271 17.63 -11.87 -9.17
N THR A 272 18.66 -11.21 -9.67
CA THR A 272 20.00 -11.80 -9.85
C THR A 272 21.00 -10.99 -9.03
N PHE A 273 21.83 -11.67 -8.25
CA PHE A 273 22.80 -11.03 -7.35
C PHE A 273 24.20 -11.54 -7.69
N GLU A 274 25.02 -10.66 -8.25
CA GLU A 274 26.40 -10.97 -8.66
C GLU A 274 27.36 -10.47 -7.58
N PRO A 275 28.18 -11.36 -6.97
CA PRO A 275 29.16 -10.97 -5.97
C PRO A 275 30.19 -9.99 -6.54
N GLN A 276 30.43 -8.87 -5.84
CA GLN A 276 31.47 -7.91 -6.23
C GLN A 276 32.89 -8.39 -5.91
N ALA A 277 33.03 -9.34 -4.99
CA ALA A 277 34.31 -9.82 -4.54
C ALA A 277 34.40 -11.35 -4.49
N GLN A 278 35.61 -11.87 -4.63
CA GLN A 278 35.92 -13.28 -4.43
C GLN A 278 36.34 -13.54 -2.97
N ILE A 279 36.06 -14.74 -2.50
CA ILE A 279 36.55 -15.18 -1.18
C ILE A 279 38.01 -15.61 -1.31
N GLN A 280 38.86 -15.02 -0.49
CA GLN A 280 40.28 -15.31 -0.48
C GLN A 280 40.61 -16.51 0.42
N VAL A 281 41.17 -17.56 -0.15
CA VAL A 281 41.64 -18.75 0.60
C VAL A 281 43.04 -19.11 0.12
N ALA A 282 43.98 -19.21 1.05
CA ALA A 282 45.39 -19.52 0.78
C ALA A 282 46.05 -18.67 -0.31
N GLY A 283 45.64 -17.39 -0.41
CA GLY A 283 46.18 -16.44 -1.39
C GLY A 283 45.56 -16.49 -2.78
N SER A 284 44.53 -17.31 -2.97
CA SER A 284 43.76 -17.41 -4.22
C SER A 284 42.32 -16.97 -4.02
N GLY A 285 41.73 -16.32 -5.05
CA GLY A 285 40.33 -15.88 -5.05
C GLY A 285 39.41 -16.96 -5.61
N TYR A 286 38.30 -17.22 -4.91
CA TYR A 286 37.26 -18.17 -5.32
C TYR A 286 35.95 -17.49 -5.48
N SER A 287 35.27 -17.80 -6.60
CA SER A 287 33.97 -17.23 -6.90
C SER A 287 32.88 -17.80 -5.99
N VAL A 288 32.01 -16.95 -5.54
CA VAL A 288 30.81 -17.31 -4.75
C VAL A 288 29.67 -17.61 -5.71
N SER A 289 29.05 -18.76 -5.55
CA SER A 289 27.80 -19.09 -6.22
C SER A 289 26.63 -18.56 -5.41
N VAL A 290 25.72 -17.83 -6.06
CA VAL A 290 24.54 -17.24 -5.43
C VAL A 290 23.30 -17.80 -6.10
N THR A 291 22.32 -18.19 -5.29
CA THR A 291 20.99 -18.62 -5.74
C THR A 291 19.96 -17.75 -5.05
N THR A 292 19.11 -17.09 -5.82
CA THR A 292 18.02 -16.27 -5.29
C THR A 292 16.89 -17.16 -4.78
N VAL A 293 16.48 -16.96 -3.55
CA VAL A 293 15.34 -17.64 -2.92
C VAL A 293 14.10 -16.76 -3.00
N SER A 294 14.25 -15.46 -2.75
CA SER A 294 13.20 -14.46 -2.90
C SER A 294 13.76 -13.22 -3.58
N ASN A 295 13.04 -12.69 -4.55
CA ASN A 295 13.38 -11.42 -5.19
C ASN A 295 13.43 -10.28 -4.17
N ALA A 296 14.08 -9.18 -4.52
CA ALA A 296 14.11 -8.00 -3.68
C ALA A 296 12.73 -7.36 -3.60
N VAL A 297 12.31 -7.04 -2.38
CA VAL A 297 11.02 -6.42 -2.05
C VAL A 297 11.16 -5.59 -0.78
N GLY A 298 10.20 -4.75 -0.50
CA GLY A 298 10.12 -4.01 0.76
C GLY A 298 10.89 -2.70 0.77
N GLY A 299 11.42 -2.27 -0.38
CA GLY A 299 11.91 -0.91 -0.55
C GLY A 299 10.77 0.10 -0.46
N GLY A 300 11.00 1.22 0.21
CA GLY A 300 9.97 2.23 0.40
C GLY A 300 10.52 3.64 0.44
N GLU A 301 9.70 4.56 -0.04
CA GLU A 301 9.96 5.97 0.13
C GLU A 301 9.65 6.40 1.57
N LYS A 302 10.20 7.53 1.96
CA LYS A 302 9.89 8.18 3.23
C LYS A 302 8.38 8.28 3.44
N GLU A 303 7.89 7.95 4.62
CA GLU A 303 6.45 7.93 4.92
C GLU A 303 5.77 9.24 4.54
N SER A 304 4.62 9.13 3.86
CA SER A 304 3.88 10.30 3.40
C SER A 304 3.16 11.00 4.56
N ILE A 305 2.93 12.31 4.43
CA ILE A 305 2.20 13.10 5.43
C ILE A 305 0.78 12.58 5.68
N GLU A 306 0.13 12.03 4.65
CA GLU A 306 -1.22 11.45 4.78
C GLU A 306 -1.18 10.14 5.58
N SER A 307 -0.12 9.33 5.40
CA SER A 307 0.10 8.13 6.19
C SER A 307 0.34 8.49 7.65
N VAL A 308 1.28 9.41 7.94
CA VAL A 308 1.58 9.86 9.30
C VAL A 308 0.32 10.37 10.00
N ARG A 309 -0.48 11.23 9.31
CA ARG A 309 -1.72 11.77 9.85
C ARG A 309 -2.73 10.69 10.22
N LYS A 310 -2.79 9.62 9.43
CA LYS A 310 -3.70 8.50 9.65
C LYS A 310 -3.19 7.53 10.71
N VAL A 311 -1.91 7.18 10.68
CA VAL A 311 -1.34 6.09 11.49
C VAL A 311 -0.96 6.54 12.90
N ALA A 312 -0.42 7.75 13.07
CA ALA A 312 0.06 8.22 14.37
C ALA A 312 -1.00 8.17 15.49
N PRO A 313 -2.28 8.60 15.31
CA PRO A 313 -3.31 8.46 16.33
C PRO A 313 -3.63 7.02 16.69
N PHE A 314 -3.62 6.11 15.70
CA PHE A 314 -3.89 4.69 15.95
C PHE A 314 -2.77 4.02 16.75
N GLN A 315 -1.51 4.34 16.44
CA GLN A 315 -0.38 3.82 17.21
C GLN A 315 -0.41 4.30 18.66
N TYR A 316 -0.74 5.57 18.88
CA TYR A 316 -0.92 6.10 20.23
C TYR A 316 -2.03 5.36 20.98
N ALA A 317 -3.18 5.12 20.34
CA ALA A 317 -4.30 4.42 20.94
C ALA A 317 -3.99 2.94 21.27
N SER A 318 -3.29 2.24 20.36
CA SER A 318 -2.93 0.82 20.52
C SER A 318 -1.70 0.60 21.41
N GLN A 319 -0.90 1.64 21.67
CA GLN A 319 0.39 1.56 22.38
C GLN A 319 1.33 0.48 21.78
N ASN A 320 1.30 0.32 20.48
CA ASN A 320 2.03 -0.70 19.72
C ASN A 320 1.70 -2.14 20.17
N ARG A 321 0.44 -2.40 20.55
CA ARG A 321 -0.06 -3.73 20.92
C ARG A 321 -1.20 -4.14 20.01
N MET A 322 -1.28 -5.42 19.72
CA MET A 322 -2.37 -6.03 18.97
C MET A 322 -3.45 -6.54 19.93
N VAL A 323 -4.49 -5.76 20.16
CA VAL A 323 -5.59 -6.08 21.08
C VAL A 323 -6.88 -6.31 20.32
N THR A 324 -7.23 -5.38 19.43
CA THR A 324 -8.43 -5.46 18.58
C THR A 324 -8.07 -5.91 17.17
N ALA A 325 -9.05 -6.45 16.44
CA ALA A 325 -8.82 -6.82 15.04
C ALA A 325 -8.23 -5.66 14.21
N VAL A 326 -8.68 -4.43 14.45
CA VAL A 326 -8.18 -3.23 13.75
C VAL A 326 -6.68 -2.97 14.04
N ASP A 327 -6.21 -3.28 15.25
CA ASP A 327 -4.79 -3.11 15.58
C ASP A 327 -3.93 -4.06 14.73
N TYR A 328 -4.39 -5.31 14.52
CA TYR A 328 -3.70 -6.26 13.65
C TYR A 328 -3.57 -5.72 12.23
N SER A 329 -4.66 -5.26 11.62
CA SER A 329 -4.58 -4.72 10.25
C SER A 329 -3.70 -3.49 10.17
N THR A 330 -3.77 -2.58 11.15
CA THR A 330 -3.00 -1.33 11.14
C THR A 330 -1.50 -1.59 11.30
N LEU A 331 -1.12 -2.43 12.27
CA LEU A 331 0.29 -2.74 12.52
C LEU A 331 0.90 -3.62 11.42
N VAL A 332 0.12 -4.55 10.85
CA VAL A 332 0.57 -5.32 9.69
C VAL A 332 0.76 -4.42 8.46
N LEU A 333 -0.22 -3.57 8.15
CA LEU A 333 -0.10 -2.64 7.02
C LEU A 333 1.11 -1.71 7.17
N ARG A 334 1.38 -1.24 8.37
CA ARG A 334 2.56 -0.40 8.66
C ARG A 334 3.87 -1.14 8.38
N ASN A 335 4.02 -2.36 8.89
CA ASN A 335 5.27 -3.11 8.77
C ASN A 335 5.52 -3.71 7.37
N PHE A 336 4.46 -3.87 6.56
CA PHE A 336 4.52 -4.51 5.24
C PHE A 336 3.85 -3.67 4.16
N SER A 337 3.82 -2.34 4.31
CA SER A 337 3.12 -1.40 3.41
C SER A 337 3.58 -1.46 1.96
N THR A 338 4.81 -1.84 1.69
CA THR A 338 5.38 -1.97 0.34
C THR A 338 4.89 -3.23 -0.39
N LEU A 339 4.50 -4.28 0.35
CA LEU A 339 4.05 -5.56 -0.19
C LEU A 339 2.52 -5.67 -0.24
N ILE A 340 1.84 -4.96 0.67
CA ILE A 340 0.40 -5.07 0.89
C ILE A 340 -0.31 -3.86 0.31
N LYS A 341 -1.18 -4.11 -0.67
CA LYS A 341 -2.05 -3.09 -1.27
C LYS A 341 -3.15 -2.65 -0.31
N ASP A 342 -3.75 -3.61 0.41
CA ASP A 342 -4.79 -3.38 1.41
C ASP A 342 -4.95 -4.60 2.31
N ILE A 343 -5.49 -4.40 3.51
CA ILE A 343 -5.70 -5.46 4.50
C ILE A 343 -6.99 -5.24 5.27
N GLN A 344 -7.68 -6.31 5.54
CA GLN A 344 -8.82 -6.34 6.44
C GLN A 344 -8.65 -7.41 7.50
N SER A 345 -9.03 -7.08 8.72
CA SER A 345 -8.99 -7.98 9.88
C SER A 345 -10.37 -8.10 10.53
N PHE A 346 -10.67 -9.27 11.05
CA PHE A 346 -11.93 -9.52 11.76
C PHE A 346 -11.76 -10.67 12.76
N GLY A 347 -12.64 -10.70 13.77
CA GLY A 347 -12.64 -11.76 14.77
C GLY A 347 -13.09 -13.10 14.19
N GLY A 348 -12.63 -14.19 14.80
CA GLY A 348 -12.97 -15.54 14.35
C GLY A 348 -14.46 -15.89 14.51
N GLU A 349 -15.19 -15.16 15.35
CA GLU A 349 -16.65 -15.25 15.48
C GLU A 349 -17.40 -14.82 14.21
N ASP A 350 -16.78 -13.96 13.41
CA ASP A 350 -17.33 -13.40 12.17
C ASP A 350 -16.92 -14.19 10.92
N ALA A 351 -16.09 -15.22 11.05
CA ALA A 351 -15.66 -16.06 9.94
C ALA A 351 -16.81 -16.97 9.43
N LEU A 352 -16.69 -17.43 8.18
CA LEU A 352 -17.65 -18.41 7.60
C LEU A 352 -17.81 -19.66 8.47
N ASN A 353 -16.72 -20.11 9.09
CA ASN A 353 -16.72 -21.15 10.11
C ASN A 353 -16.20 -20.51 11.42
N PRO A 354 -17.08 -20.13 12.36
CA PRO A 354 -16.69 -19.43 13.58
C PRO A 354 -15.63 -20.18 14.39
N LYS A 355 -14.52 -19.49 14.70
CA LYS A 355 -13.40 -20.01 15.48
C LYS A 355 -12.96 -18.98 16.51
N PHE A 356 -13.41 -19.16 17.76
CA PHE A 356 -13.07 -18.25 18.86
C PHE A 356 -11.57 -18.25 19.19
N GLY A 357 -11.04 -17.13 19.66
CA GLY A 357 -9.61 -16.98 19.95
C GLY A 357 -8.73 -16.87 18.71
N THR A 358 -9.32 -16.58 17.56
CA THR A 358 -8.60 -16.40 16.29
C THR A 358 -8.91 -15.02 15.71
N VAL A 359 -7.91 -14.36 15.14
CA VAL A 359 -8.06 -13.16 14.31
C VAL A 359 -7.76 -13.58 12.87
N TYR A 360 -8.69 -13.33 11.98
CA TYR A 360 -8.51 -13.54 10.55
C TYR A 360 -7.98 -12.27 9.88
N LEU A 361 -6.98 -12.45 9.02
CA LEU A 361 -6.42 -11.42 8.16
C LEU A 361 -6.70 -11.77 6.71
N SER A 362 -7.44 -10.91 6.02
CA SER A 362 -7.59 -10.97 4.57
C SER A 362 -6.67 -9.92 3.95
N ILE A 363 -5.69 -10.35 3.18
CA ILE A 363 -4.60 -9.50 2.67
C ILE A 363 -4.65 -9.46 1.16
N LEU A 364 -4.69 -8.26 0.62
CA LEU A 364 -4.52 -8.00 -0.80
C LEU A 364 -3.08 -7.55 -1.05
N PHE A 365 -2.27 -8.43 -1.61
CA PHE A 365 -0.88 -8.12 -1.99
C PHE A 365 -0.83 -7.30 -3.28
N ASN A 366 0.26 -6.58 -3.49
CA ASN A 366 0.54 -5.92 -4.76
C ASN A 366 0.71 -6.97 -5.87
N SER A 367 0.41 -6.60 -7.11
CA SER A 367 0.37 -7.54 -8.25
C SER A 367 1.75 -8.06 -8.68
N ASP A 368 2.81 -7.41 -8.26
CA ASP A 368 4.22 -7.71 -8.54
C ASP A 368 4.86 -8.65 -7.51
N VAL A 369 4.15 -8.96 -6.41
CA VAL A 369 4.63 -9.84 -5.34
C VAL A 369 4.41 -11.30 -5.72
N ASP A 370 5.48 -12.07 -5.77
CA ASP A 370 5.45 -13.51 -6.10
C ASP A 370 4.91 -14.37 -4.94
N ALA A 371 4.49 -15.62 -5.26
CA ALA A 371 3.88 -16.53 -4.29
C ALA A 371 4.81 -16.91 -3.12
N THR A 372 6.12 -16.96 -3.34
CA THR A 372 7.10 -17.29 -2.30
C THR A 372 7.22 -16.14 -1.31
N THR A 373 7.27 -14.93 -1.82
CA THR A 373 7.27 -13.70 -1.00
C THR A 373 5.96 -13.56 -0.22
N VAL A 374 4.81 -13.87 -0.81
CA VAL A 374 3.52 -13.92 -0.11
C VAL A 374 3.59 -14.88 1.08
N ALA A 375 4.08 -16.12 0.87
CA ALA A 375 4.19 -17.11 1.94
C ALA A 375 5.15 -16.66 3.06
N THR A 376 6.31 -16.11 2.71
CA THR A 376 7.29 -15.59 3.67
C THR A 376 6.73 -14.42 4.47
N THR A 377 6.01 -13.52 3.81
CA THR A 377 5.37 -12.36 4.45
C THR A 377 4.27 -12.82 5.42
N LYS A 378 3.43 -13.78 5.05
CA LYS A 378 2.42 -14.37 5.95
C LYS A 378 3.09 -14.94 7.22
N ASN A 379 4.22 -15.65 7.10
CA ASN A 379 4.97 -16.15 8.25
C ASN A 379 5.53 -15.01 9.12
N SER A 380 6.10 -13.98 8.53
CA SER A 380 6.61 -12.81 9.25
C SER A 380 5.49 -12.05 9.99
N ILE A 381 4.29 -11.99 9.42
CA ILE A 381 3.10 -11.41 10.08
C ILE A 381 2.70 -12.23 11.31
N VAL A 382 2.72 -13.55 11.23
CA VAL A 382 2.45 -14.43 12.38
C VAL A 382 3.48 -14.20 13.50
N ASP A 383 4.75 -14.06 13.16
CA ASP A 383 5.81 -13.81 14.14
C ASP A 383 5.70 -12.40 14.75
N LEU A 384 5.35 -11.39 13.97
CA LEU A 384 5.04 -10.04 14.47
C LEU A 384 3.85 -10.09 15.44
N ALA A 385 2.79 -10.81 15.09
CA ALA A 385 1.62 -10.94 15.95
C ALA A 385 1.96 -11.65 17.27
N LYS A 386 2.79 -12.69 17.28
CA LYS A 386 3.27 -13.35 18.51
C LYS A 386 4.04 -12.41 19.44
N GLN A 387 4.75 -11.42 18.88
CA GLN A 387 5.51 -10.44 19.67
C GLN A 387 4.63 -9.33 20.26
N LEU A 388 3.59 -8.91 19.53
CA LEU A 388 2.80 -7.73 19.87
C LEU A 388 1.41 -8.05 20.46
N SER A 389 0.90 -9.27 20.34
CA SER A 389 -0.40 -9.63 20.88
C SER A 389 -0.39 -9.71 22.41
N VAL A 390 -1.45 -9.20 23.03
CA VAL A 390 -1.60 -9.16 24.50
C VAL A 390 -2.14 -10.48 25.05
N ALA A 391 -2.86 -11.25 24.24
CA ALA A 391 -3.47 -12.51 24.60
C ALA A 391 -3.07 -13.60 23.60
N SER A 392 -3.30 -14.87 23.95
CA SER A 392 -3.02 -16.03 23.11
C SER A 392 -4.01 -16.14 21.94
N PHE A 393 -4.15 -15.08 21.14
CA PHE A 393 -4.91 -15.12 19.91
C PHE A 393 -4.06 -15.76 18.80
N ASN A 394 -4.67 -16.64 18.03
CA ASN A 394 -4.08 -17.18 16.82
C ASN A 394 -4.38 -16.23 15.65
N VAL A 395 -3.43 -16.10 14.74
CA VAL A 395 -3.64 -15.39 13.47
C VAL A 395 -3.80 -16.43 12.37
N GLU A 396 -4.89 -16.32 11.64
CA GLU A 396 -5.15 -17.13 10.45
C GLU A 396 -5.42 -16.21 9.25
N PHE A 397 -5.18 -16.72 8.05
CA PHE A 397 -5.38 -15.97 6.82
C PHE A 397 -6.60 -16.50 6.08
N GLU A 398 -7.44 -15.58 5.61
CA GLU A 398 -8.52 -15.85 4.68
C GLU A 398 -8.25 -15.11 3.39
N ASP A 399 -8.24 -15.82 2.26
CA ASP A 399 -7.94 -15.20 0.98
C ASP A 399 -9.07 -14.24 0.56
N PRO A 400 -8.72 -13.05 0.00
CA PRO A 400 -9.71 -12.09 -0.46
C PRO A 400 -10.57 -12.70 -1.57
N ILE A 401 -11.86 -12.52 -1.45
CA ILE A 401 -12.80 -12.88 -2.51
C ILE A 401 -12.88 -11.73 -3.50
N LYS A 402 -12.88 -12.02 -4.80
CA LYS A 402 -12.96 -11.00 -5.85
C LYS A 402 -14.31 -11.06 -6.54
N THR A 403 -15.04 -9.94 -6.52
CA THR A 403 -16.23 -9.71 -7.34
C THR A 403 -15.87 -8.79 -8.48
N PHE A 404 -16.07 -9.25 -9.71
CA PHE A 404 -15.84 -8.43 -10.88
C PHE A 404 -17.15 -7.73 -11.28
N VAL A 405 -17.02 -6.45 -11.63
CA VAL A 405 -18.14 -5.64 -12.11
C VAL A 405 -17.98 -5.45 -13.62
N GLU A 406 -18.99 -5.87 -14.39
CA GLU A 406 -19.08 -5.64 -15.81
C GLU A 406 -20.01 -4.45 -16.06
N THR A 407 -19.60 -3.54 -16.94
CA THR A 407 -20.37 -2.35 -17.30
C THR A 407 -20.63 -2.30 -18.78
N GLN A 408 -21.90 -2.21 -19.16
CA GLN A 408 -22.32 -1.97 -20.55
C GLN A 408 -22.89 -0.55 -20.61
N THR A 409 -22.05 0.40 -20.97
CA THR A 409 -22.38 1.82 -20.93
C THR A 409 -22.80 2.30 -22.30
N PHE A 410 -23.97 2.93 -22.37
CA PHE A 410 -24.54 3.52 -23.58
C PHE A 410 -24.72 5.02 -23.35
N PHE A 411 -24.35 5.85 -24.33
CA PHE A 411 -24.50 7.29 -24.23
C PHE A 411 -24.92 7.91 -25.56
N GLN A 412 -25.72 8.98 -25.48
CA GLN A 412 -26.13 9.76 -26.63
C GLN A 412 -25.11 10.85 -26.92
N PHE A 413 -24.70 10.97 -28.18
CA PHE A 413 -23.68 11.88 -28.63
C PHE A 413 -24.17 12.86 -29.68
N ASN A 414 -24.00 14.17 -29.44
CA ASN A 414 -24.32 15.21 -30.42
C ASN A 414 -23.03 15.80 -31.03
N PRO A 415 -22.73 15.51 -32.30
CA PRO A 415 -21.51 15.98 -32.96
C PRO A 415 -21.40 17.50 -33.10
N ASN A 416 -22.52 18.21 -33.02
CA ASN A 416 -22.54 19.68 -33.16
C ASN A 416 -22.03 20.43 -31.93
N LEU A 417 -21.85 19.72 -30.80
CA LEU A 417 -21.41 20.29 -29.52
C LEU A 417 -19.92 20.04 -29.21
N THR A 418 -19.18 19.47 -30.16
CA THR A 418 -17.74 19.19 -29.98
C THR A 418 -17.01 19.18 -31.31
N THR A 419 -15.71 19.46 -31.27
CA THR A 419 -14.79 19.30 -32.40
C THR A 419 -14.09 17.93 -32.42
N LEU A 420 -14.31 17.11 -31.38
CA LEU A 420 -13.70 15.80 -31.27
C LEU A 420 -14.45 14.75 -32.08
N SER A 421 -13.71 13.76 -32.57
CA SER A 421 -14.31 12.65 -33.31
C SER A 421 -15.16 11.74 -32.40
N ARG A 422 -16.12 11.03 -32.99
CA ARG A 422 -16.95 10.03 -32.30
C ARG A 422 -16.10 8.98 -31.55
N ASN A 423 -15.04 8.47 -32.19
CA ASN A 423 -14.17 7.48 -31.60
C ASN A 423 -13.39 8.05 -30.43
N THR A 424 -12.86 9.27 -30.55
CA THR A 424 -12.14 9.95 -29.45
C THR A 424 -13.04 10.13 -28.22
N ILE A 425 -14.30 10.50 -28.40
CA ILE A 425 -15.24 10.62 -27.28
C ILE A 425 -15.52 9.25 -26.64
N GLN A 426 -15.67 8.20 -27.46
CA GLN A 426 -15.88 6.84 -26.95
C GLN A 426 -14.66 6.32 -26.18
N ASP A 427 -13.45 6.58 -26.67
CA ASP A 427 -12.21 6.23 -25.99
C ASP A 427 -12.08 7.00 -24.66
N ASN A 428 -12.35 8.30 -24.64
CA ASN A 428 -12.36 9.12 -23.43
C ASN A 428 -13.38 8.61 -22.39
N VAL A 429 -14.55 8.16 -22.82
CA VAL A 429 -15.55 7.56 -21.92
C VAL A 429 -15.01 6.25 -21.34
N THR A 430 -14.39 5.41 -22.16
CA THR A 430 -13.81 4.15 -21.71
C THR A 430 -12.68 4.40 -20.69
N ASP A 431 -11.79 5.34 -20.96
CA ASP A 431 -10.72 5.74 -20.05
C ASP A 431 -11.26 6.33 -18.74
N THR A 432 -12.36 7.07 -18.81
CA THR A 432 -13.04 7.61 -17.62
C THR A 432 -13.63 6.50 -16.76
N ILE A 433 -14.24 5.48 -17.38
CA ILE A 433 -14.76 4.30 -16.68
C ILE A 433 -13.61 3.56 -15.99
N ASP A 434 -12.51 3.31 -16.69
CA ASP A 434 -11.33 2.67 -16.13
C ASP A 434 -10.73 3.45 -14.95
N THR A 435 -10.63 4.77 -15.11
CA THR A 435 -10.14 5.67 -14.05
C THR A 435 -11.06 5.66 -12.83
N TYR A 436 -12.39 5.63 -13.04
CA TYR A 436 -13.34 5.52 -11.95
C TYR A 436 -13.12 4.23 -11.14
N PHE A 437 -12.99 3.08 -11.80
CA PHE A 437 -12.77 1.81 -11.12
C PHE A 437 -11.41 1.78 -10.41
N ASN A 438 -10.34 2.26 -11.04
CA ASN A 438 -9.01 2.31 -10.41
C ASN A 438 -8.99 3.14 -9.12
N ASN A 439 -9.78 4.22 -9.06
CA ASN A 439 -9.81 5.13 -7.92
C ASN A 439 -10.81 4.70 -6.82
N ASN A 440 -11.90 4.02 -7.18
CA ASN A 440 -13.02 3.77 -6.28
C ASN A 440 -13.24 2.28 -5.96
N THR A 441 -12.47 1.39 -6.58
CA THR A 441 -12.52 -0.06 -6.33
C THR A 441 -11.13 -0.66 -6.21
N GLY A 442 -11.02 -1.95 -5.97
CA GLY A 442 -9.74 -2.67 -5.87
C GLY A 442 -9.13 -2.64 -4.48
N LYS A 443 -9.91 -2.24 -3.45
CA LYS A 443 -9.58 -2.33 -2.02
C LYS A 443 -10.79 -2.83 -1.24
N PHE A 444 -10.57 -3.27 0.00
CA PHE A 444 -11.67 -3.65 0.89
C PHE A 444 -12.58 -2.47 1.22
N ASN A 445 -13.83 -2.75 1.52
CA ASN A 445 -14.87 -1.77 1.91
C ASN A 445 -15.15 -0.66 0.87
N GLN A 446 -14.68 -0.83 -0.37
CA GLN A 446 -15.02 0.08 -1.47
C GLN A 446 -16.29 -0.40 -2.19
N SER A 447 -17.26 0.49 -2.36
CA SER A 447 -18.54 0.18 -3.00
C SER A 447 -18.63 0.83 -4.38
N PHE A 448 -19.15 0.11 -5.36
CA PHE A 448 -19.51 0.67 -6.65
C PHE A 448 -20.84 1.41 -6.55
N ARG A 449 -20.93 2.60 -7.18
CA ARG A 449 -22.15 3.39 -7.32
C ARG A 449 -22.32 3.83 -8.76
N ARG A 450 -23.42 3.36 -9.41
CA ARG A 450 -23.70 3.67 -10.81
C ARG A 450 -23.89 5.17 -11.06
N SER A 451 -24.55 5.89 -10.16
CA SER A 451 -24.76 7.34 -10.30
C SER A 451 -23.45 8.13 -10.36
N ASN A 452 -22.45 7.75 -9.54
CA ASN A 452 -21.14 8.41 -9.56
C ASN A 452 -20.42 8.16 -10.90
N LEU A 453 -20.49 6.92 -11.42
CA LEU A 453 -19.92 6.57 -12.71
C LEU A 453 -20.57 7.38 -13.84
N LEU A 454 -21.90 7.41 -13.90
CA LEU A 454 -22.64 8.13 -14.95
C LEU A 454 -22.39 9.63 -14.91
N THR A 455 -22.29 10.22 -13.72
CA THR A 455 -21.92 11.64 -13.57
C THR A 455 -20.54 11.95 -14.19
N LEU A 456 -19.56 11.05 -14.02
CA LEU A 456 -18.25 11.23 -14.64
C LEU A 456 -18.31 11.04 -16.16
N VAL A 457 -19.09 10.07 -16.66
CA VAL A 457 -19.30 9.84 -18.09
C VAL A 457 -19.96 11.06 -18.74
N ASP A 458 -21.02 11.61 -18.15
CA ASP A 458 -21.73 12.77 -18.66
C ASP A 458 -20.84 14.02 -18.70
N ASN A 459 -19.87 14.14 -17.78
CA ASN A 459 -18.92 15.25 -17.72
C ASN A 459 -17.71 15.11 -18.65
N VAL A 460 -17.54 14.00 -19.38
CA VAL A 460 -16.44 13.83 -20.34
C VAL A 460 -16.49 14.88 -21.45
N SER A 461 -17.69 15.21 -21.91
CA SER A 461 -17.89 16.21 -22.97
C SER A 461 -19.31 16.77 -22.94
N PRO A 462 -19.50 18.07 -23.21
CA PRO A 462 -20.83 18.67 -23.44
C PRO A 462 -21.63 18.00 -24.58
N ALA A 463 -20.95 17.26 -25.44
CA ALA A 463 -21.57 16.51 -26.54
C ALA A 463 -22.29 15.24 -26.08
N ILE A 464 -22.08 14.79 -24.84
CA ILE A 464 -22.82 13.67 -24.24
C ILE A 464 -24.10 14.22 -23.63
N LEU A 465 -25.25 13.85 -24.21
CA LEU A 465 -26.55 14.37 -23.81
C LEU A 465 -27.17 13.59 -22.65
N SER A 466 -26.93 12.30 -22.61
CA SER A 466 -27.37 11.39 -21.55
C SER A 466 -26.58 10.10 -21.59
N SER A 467 -26.46 9.42 -20.46
CA SER A 467 -25.83 8.12 -20.37
C SER A 467 -26.65 7.14 -19.53
N ARG A 468 -26.48 5.85 -19.83
CA ARG A 468 -26.99 4.74 -19.02
C ARG A 468 -25.96 3.62 -18.99
N SER A 469 -25.95 2.84 -17.92
CA SER A 469 -25.08 1.68 -17.82
C SER A 469 -25.84 0.51 -17.20
N ASP A 470 -25.82 -0.62 -17.90
CA ASP A 470 -26.30 -1.90 -17.38
C ASP A 470 -25.15 -2.58 -16.66
N ILE A 471 -25.41 -3.09 -15.45
CA ILE A 471 -24.40 -3.63 -14.57
C ILE A 471 -24.60 -5.12 -14.40
N LYS A 472 -23.51 -5.89 -14.49
CA LYS A 472 -23.46 -7.29 -14.07
C LYS A 472 -22.35 -7.48 -13.04
N ILE A 473 -22.57 -8.41 -12.14
CA ILE A 473 -21.57 -8.87 -11.17
C ILE A 473 -21.11 -10.27 -11.56
N GLN A 474 -19.80 -10.52 -11.44
CA GLN A 474 -19.21 -11.75 -11.92
C GLN A 474 -18.39 -12.41 -10.81
N ARG A 475 -18.50 -13.72 -10.72
CA ARG A 475 -17.62 -14.59 -9.93
C ARG A 475 -16.83 -15.50 -10.87
N ARG A 476 -15.62 -15.85 -10.45
CA ARG A 476 -14.73 -16.74 -11.19
C ARG A 476 -14.39 -17.95 -10.34
N PHE A 477 -14.31 -19.11 -10.96
CA PHE A 477 -13.83 -20.33 -10.31
C PHE A 477 -13.03 -21.17 -11.31
N THR A 478 -12.06 -21.91 -10.79
CA THR A 478 -11.24 -22.83 -11.58
C THR A 478 -11.68 -24.25 -11.27
N PRO A 479 -12.39 -24.92 -12.19
CA PRO A 479 -12.79 -26.30 -12.02
C PRO A 479 -11.60 -27.25 -12.22
N THR A 480 -11.64 -28.42 -11.57
CA THR A 480 -10.78 -29.53 -11.98
C THR A 480 -11.36 -30.13 -13.25
N LEU A 481 -10.61 -30.04 -14.35
CA LEU A 481 -11.06 -30.50 -15.66
C LEU A 481 -11.40 -32.00 -15.63
N THR A 482 -12.43 -32.37 -16.37
CA THR A 482 -12.96 -33.75 -16.51
C THR A 482 -13.54 -34.36 -15.23
N ALA A 483 -13.53 -33.64 -14.11
CA ALA A 483 -14.13 -34.08 -12.85
C ALA A 483 -15.54 -33.51 -12.69
N ILE A 484 -16.44 -34.31 -12.13
CA ILE A 484 -17.77 -33.83 -11.72
C ILE A 484 -17.64 -33.12 -10.38
N GLN A 485 -18.05 -31.86 -10.32
CA GLN A 485 -17.88 -31.01 -9.13
C GLN A 485 -19.13 -30.19 -8.84
N ASP A 486 -19.31 -29.90 -7.55
CA ASP A 486 -20.29 -28.94 -7.08
C ASP A 486 -19.59 -27.61 -6.76
N HIS A 487 -20.21 -26.49 -7.17
CA HIS A 487 -19.69 -25.16 -6.90
C HIS A 487 -20.78 -24.29 -6.28
N LYS A 488 -20.44 -23.57 -5.23
CA LYS A 488 -21.30 -22.59 -4.60
C LYS A 488 -20.65 -21.21 -4.66
N LEU A 489 -21.27 -20.31 -5.41
CA LEU A 489 -20.75 -18.97 -5.64
C LEU A 489 -21.67 -17.96 -4.97
N ARG A 490 -21.15 -17.19 -4.01
CA ARG A 490 -21.87 -16.14 -3.33
C ARG A 490 -21.47 -14.78 -3.92
N TYR A 491 -22.47 -13.96 -4.25
CA TYR A 491 -22.26 -12.63 -4.84
C TYR A 491 -22.39 -11.52 -3.80
N ALA A 492 -21.79 -10.37 -4.08
CA ALA A 492 -21.77 -9.20 -3.19
C ALA A 492 -23.17 -8.57 -2.95
N THR A 493 -24.15 -8.90 -3.78
CA THR A 493 -25.53 -8.42 -3.66
C THR A 493 -26.50 -9.48 -4.19
N ALA A 494 -27.76 -9.37 -3.85
CA ALA A 494 -28.80 -10.26 -4.36
C ALA A 494 -28.85 -10.21 -5.89
N ILE A 495 -29.07 -11.38 -6.49
CA ILE A 495 -29.26 -11.57 -7.92
C ILE A 495 -30.71 -11.19 -8.26
N ALA A 496 -30.94 -10.62 -9.44
CA ALA A 496 -32.27 -10.25 -9.91
C ALA A 496 -33.19 -11.47 -10.01
N ASP A 497 -34.48 -11.24 -9.87
CA ASP A 497 -35.49 -12.26 -10.09
C ASP A 497 -35.46 -12.74 -11.54
N THR A 498 -36.13 -13.88 -11.78
CA THR A 498 -36.25 -14.49 -13.12
C THR A 498 -36.93 -13.56 -14.10
N ASP A 499 -36.40 -13.49 -15.32
CA ASP A 499 -36.93 -12.70 -16.42
C ASP A 499 -37.56 -13.65 -17.48
N ASP A 500 -38.58 -13.18 -18.19
CA ASP A 500 -39.25 -13.90 -19.25
C ASP A 500 -38.48 -13.89 -20.57
N VAL A 501 -37.64 -12.91 -20.78
CA VAL A 501 -36.95 -12.61 -22.04
C VAL A 501 -35.41 -12.68 -21.90
N ASN A 502 -34.87 -12.23 -20.75
CA ASN A 502 -33.44 -12.10 -20.56
C ASN A 502 -32.89 -13.13 -19.58
N TYR A 503 -31.71 -13.61 -19.86
CA TYR A 503 -30.95 -14.45 -18.93
C TYR A 503 -30.33 -13.60 -17.83
N VAL A 504 -30.66 -13.93 -16.59
CA VAL A 504 -30.13 -13.24 -15.39
C VAL A 504 -28.75 -13.75 -15.07
N ILE A 505 -28.48 -15.04 -15.33
CA ILE A 505 -27.18 -15.67 -15.12
C ILE A 505 -26.68 -16.21 -16.46
N THR A 506 -25.39 -15.93 -16.74
CA THR A 506 -24.69 -16.47 -17.92
C THR A 506 -23.23 -16.75 -17.56
N SER A 507 -22.65 -17.82 -18.14
CA SER A 507 -21.21 -18.11 -17.98
C SER A 507 -20.41 -17.71 -19.20
N SER A 508 -19.06 -17.68 -19.03
CA SER A 508 -18.14 -17.82 -20.16
C SER A 508 -18.30 -19.20 -20.82
N ALA A 509 -17.84 -19.32 -22.07
CA ALA A 509 -17.88 -20.59 -22.80
C ALA A 509 -16.90 -21.61 -22.20
N PHE A 510 -17.28 -22.87 -22.21
CA PHE A 510 -16.45 -24.00 -21.85
C PHE A 510 -16.78 -25.22 -22.72
N THR A 511 -15.89 -26.21 -22.75
CA THR A 511 -16.13 -27.45 -23.50
C THR A 511 -16.78 -28.48 -22.58
N TYR A 512 -17.89 -29.04 -23.03
CA TYR A 512 -18.62 -30.14 -22.40
C TYR A 512 -19.01 -31.16 -23.46
N LYS A 513 -18.56 -32.40 -23.31
CA LYS A 513 -18.75 -33.51 -24.27
C LYS A 513 -18.35 -33.12 -25.71
N ASN A 514 -17.20 -32.47 -25.84
CA ASN A 514 -16.65 -31.96 -27.12
C ASN A 514 -17.51 -30.89 -27.82
N LYS A 515 -18.41 -30.21 -27.11
CA LYS A 515 -19.23 -29.13 -27.63
C LYS A 515 -18.94 -27.83 -26.86
N THR A 516 -19.07 -26.68 -27.55
CA THR A 516 -18.91 -25.36 -26.94
C THR A 516 -20.20 -25.00 -26.21
N CYS A 517 -20.14 -24.95 -24.89
CA CYS A 517 -21.30 -24.77 -24.01
C CYS A 517 -21.16 -23.52 -23.14
N ILE A 518 -22.30 -23.01 -22.70
CA ILE A 518 -22.41 -22.02 -21.63
C ILE A 518 -23.39 -22.51 -20.57
N LEU A 519 -23.21 -22.06 -19.35
CA LEU A 519 -24.19 -22.17 -18.30
C LEU A 519 -25.05 -20.92 -18.31
N ARG A 520 -26.38 -21.08 -18.24
CA ARG A 520 -27.33 -19.99 -18.12
C ARG A 520 -28.54 -20.40 -17.27
N ASN A 521 -29.29 -19.43 -16.76
CA ASN A 521 -30.58 -19.78 -16.14
C ASN A 521 -31.61 -20.09 -17.22
N LYS A 522 -32.53 -20.98 -16.91
CA LYS A 522 -33.70 -21.23 -17.72
C LYS A 522 -34.68 -20.08 -17.55
N LEU A 523 -35.21 -19.52 -18.66
CA LEU A 523 -36.18 -18.42 -18.61
C LEU A 523 -37.37 -18.76 -17.70
N LYS A 524 -37.86 -17.78 -16.95
CA LYS A 524 -38.98 -17.89 -15.99
C LYS A 524 -38.69 -18.79 -14.77
N THR A 525 -37.47 -19.29 -14.63
CA THR A 525 -37.09 -20.14 -13.49
C THR A 525 -35.71 -19.79 -12.94
N ASN A 526 -35.47 -20.18 -11.69
CA ASN A 526 -34.15 -20.03 -11.07
C ASN A 526 -33.23 -21.24 -11.31
N LYS A 527 -33.61 -22.19 -12.18
CA LYS A 527 -32.79 -23.37 -12.49
C LYS A 527 -31.75 -23.03 -13.54
N LEU A 528 -30.62 -23.72 -13.46
CA LEU A 528 -29.49 -23.58 -14.37
C LEU A 528 -29.46 -24.74 -15.37
N GLU A 529 -29.15 -24.40 -16.63
CA GLU A 529 -28.99 -25.35 -17.72
C GLU A 529 -27.65 -25.20 -18.44
N VAL A 530 -27.15 -26.28 -19.02
CA VAL A 530 -26.00 -26.25 -19.94
C VAL A 530 -26.52 -26.16 -21.37
N PHE A 531 -26.18 -25.09 -22.04
CA PHE A 531 -26.63 -24.77 -23.39
C PHE A 531 -25.45 -24.86 -24.38
N ASN A 532 -25.61 -25.65 -25.42
CA ASN A 532 -24.69 -25.74 -26.53
C ASN A 532 -24.91 -24.53 -27.48
N GLN A 533 -23.85 -23.78 -27.71
CA GLN A 533 -23.89 -22.59 -28.56
C GLN A 533 -23.90 -22.92 -30.06
N ASP A 534 -23.24 -24.02 -30.43
CA ASP A 534 -23.08 -24.42 -31.83
C ASP A 534 -24.41 -24.96 -32.42
N ASP A 535 -25.04 -25.90 -31.71
CA ASP A 535 -26.29 -26.52 -32.16
C ASP A 535 -27.55 -25.80 -31.64
N ARG A 536 -27.38 -24.81 -30.72
CA ARG A 536 -28.47 -24.06 -30.07
C ARG A 536 -29.47 -24.94 -29.31
N GLU A 537 -28.97 -25.96 -28.63
CA GLU A 537 -29.74 -26.93 -27.85
C GLU A 537 -29.36 -26.97 -26.39
N VAL A 538 -30.28 -27.35 -25.52
CA VAL A 538 -30.03 -27.62 -24.10
C VAL A 538 -29.49 -29.05 -23.98
N ILE A 539 -28.24 -29.21 -23.50
CA ILE A 539 -27.61 -30.52 -23.30
C ILE A 539 -27.96 -31.09 -21.92
N VAL A 540 -27.99 -30.24 -20.88
CA VAL A 540 -28.39 -30.63 -19.53
C VAL A 540 -29.40 -29.62 -19.01
N ASP A 541 -30.61 -30.11 -18.73
CA ASP A 541 -31.77 -29.25 -18.38
C ASP A 541 -31.69 -28.70 -16.93
N ASN A 542 -30.91 -29.32 -16.06
CA ASN A 542 -30.75 -28.86 -14.68
C ASN A 542 -29.38 -29.26 -14.12
N VAL A 543 -28.54 -28.24 -13.86
CA VAL A 543 -27.24 -28.37 -13.21
C VAL A 543 -27.15 -27.49 -11.97
N GLY A 544 -28.28 -27.17 -11.37
CA GLY A 544 -28.32 -26.33 -10.18
C GLY A 544 -29.37 -25.23 -10.21
N SER A 545 -29.22 -24.27 -9.31
CA SER A 545 -30.15 -23.14 -9.19
C SER A 545 -29.47 -21.94 -8.56
N TYR A 546 -30.15 -20.79 -8.59
CA TYR A 546 -29.75 -19.61 -7.81
C TYR A 546 -30.87 -19.16 -6.87
N THR A 547 -30.48 -18.60 -5.74
CA THR A 547 -31.41 -18.06 -4.73
C THR A 547 -30.74 -16.93 -3.96
N GLY A 548 -31.39 -15.79 -3.91
CA GLY A 548 -30.88 -14.61 -3.22
C GLY A 548 -29.52 -14.15 -3.83
N ASP A 549 -28.44 -14.23 -3.08
CA ASP A 549 -27.11 -13.86 -3.49
C ASP A 549 -26.22 -15.06 -3.93
N THR A 550 -26.78 -16.25 -4.02
CA THR A 550 -26.01 -17.48 -4.18
C THR A 550 -26.41 -18.27 -5.43
N VAL A 551 -25.43 -18.66 -6.23
CA VAL A 551 -25.52 -19.62 -7.33
C VAL A 551 -24.95 -20.96 -6.87
N SER A 552 -25.77 -22.00 -6.94
CA SER A 552 -25.36 -23.38 -6.62
C SER A 552 -25.37 -24.21 -7.90
N ILE A 553 -24.20 -24.68 -8.30
CA ILE A 553 -23.97 -25.55 -9.45
C ILE A 553 -23.72 -26.93 -8.90
N VAL A 554 -24.44 -27.93 -9.40
CA VAL A 554 -24.38 -29.32 -8.89
C VAL A 554 -24.10 -30.27 -10.04
N GLY A 555 -23.09 -31.10 -9.86
CA GLY A 555 -22.76 -32.17 -10.79
C GLY A 555 -22.26 -31.70 -12.15
N LEU A 556 -21.67 -30.50 -12.23
CA LEU A 556 -21.11 -29.97 -13.48
C LEU A 556 -19.76 -30.60 -13.76
N GLN A 557 -19.57 -31.12 -14.97
CA GLN A 557 -18.27 -31.49 -15.52
C GLN A 557 -17.86 -30.46 -16.58
N ILE A 558 -16.62 -30.06 -16.55
CA ILE A 558 -16.01 -29.18 -17.57
C ILE A 558 -14.82 -29.91 -18.13
N ASP A 559 -14.83 -30.16 -19.45
CA ASP A 559 -13.80 -30.95 -20.10
C ASP A 559 -12.58 -30.09 -20.47
N ASN A 560 -12.81 -28.85 -20.90
CA ASN A 560 -11.75 -27.91 -21.22
C ASN A 560 -12.25 -26.45 -21.16
N PHE A 561 -11.32 -25.51 -21.07
CA PHE A 561 -11.60 -24.07 -21.22
C PHE A 561 -11.71 -23.70 -22.70
N VAL A 562 -12.46 -22.66 -23.00
CA VAL A 562 -12.53 -22.05 -24.34
C VAL A 562 -11.81 -20.70 -24.29
N GLY A 563 -10.80 -20.51 -25.15
CA GLY A 563 -9.95 -19.31 -25.14
C GLY A 563 -8.68 -19.48 -24.29
N ALA A 564 -8.09 -18.36 -23.90
CA ALA A 564 -6.82 -18.31 -23.13
C ALA A 564 -7.00 -18.33 -21.61
N GLU A 565 -8.24 -18.21 -21.11
CA GLU A 565 -8.53 -18.16 -19.68
C GLU A 565 -8.55 -19.58 -19.07
N THR A 566 -8.07 -19.72 -17.84
CA THR A 566 -8.02 -20.99 -17.10
C THR A 566 -9.06 -21.04 -15.98
N PHE A 567 -10.12 -20.27 -16.09
CA PHE A 567 -11.24 -20.19 -15.14
C PHE A 567 -12.56 -19.96 -15.88
N ILE A 568 -13.65 -20.26 -15.23
CA ILE A 568 -15.00 -19.99 -15.70
C ILE A 568 -15.55 -18.74 -15.01
N LYS A 569 -16.07 -17.82 -15.81
CA LYS A 569 -16.79 -16.62 -15.37
C LYS A 569 -18.27 -16.96 -15.24
N ILE A 570 -18.90 -16.58 -14.14
CA ILE A 570 -20.35 -16.60 -13.99
C ILE A 570 -20.82 -15.18 -13.71
N SER A 571 -21.46 -14.59 -14.71
CA SER A 571 -22.02 -13.22 -14.65
C SER A 571 -23.48 -13.29 -14.24
N ALA A 572 -23.87 -12.48 -13.29
CA ALA A 572 -25.24 -12.36 -12.79
C ALA A 572 -25.70 -10.90 -12.82
N LYS A 573 -26.96 -10.69 -13.18
CA LYS A 573 -27.60 -9.39 -13.07
C LYS A 573 -27.97 -9.12 -11.61
N PRO A 574 -27.51 -8.03 -10.97
CA PRO A 574 -27.88 -7.70 -9.61
C PRO A 574 -29.34 -7.25 -9.53
N ALA A 575 -30.03 -7.54 -8.43
CA ALA A 575 -31.38 -7.05 -8.17
C ALA A 575 -31.42 -5.52 -8.06
N ASN A 576 -30.35 -4.92 -7.58
CA ASN A 576 -30.16 -3.48 -7.54
C ASN A 576 -28.89 -3.09 -8.30
N GLU A 577 -29.05 -2.55 -9.48
CA GLU A 577 -27.95 -2.07 -10.31
C GLU A 577 -27.38 -0.71 -9.88
N SER A 578 -28.02 -0.01 -8.94
CA SER A 578 -27.61 1.34 -8.53
C SER A 578 -26.33 1.31 -7.71
N ALA A 579 -26.11 0.24 -6.94
CA ALA A 579 -24.93 0.08 -6.10
C ALA A 579 -24.58 -1.40 -5.90
N VAL A 580 -23.28 -1.67 -5.84
CA VAL A 580 -22.73 -2.97 -5.42
C VAL A 580 -21.87 -2.73 -4.20
N THR A 581 -22.27 -3.30 -3.06
CA THR A 581 -21.52 -3.20 -1.81
C THR A 581 -20.90 -4.56 -1.50
N PRO A 582 -19.56 -4.64 -1.36
CA PRO A 582 -18.88 -5.91 -1.12
C PRO A 582 -19.18 -6.43 0.30
N PHE A 583 -19.04 -7.74 0.49
CA PHE A 583 -18.96 -8.34 1.81
C PHE A 583 -17.63 -7.97 2.48
N ARG A 584 -17.46 -8.36 3.76
CA ARG A 584 -16.29 -8.00 4.57
C ARG A 584 -14.94 -8.31 3.91
N ASN A 585 -14.74 -9.51 3.37
CA ASN A 585 -13.49 -9.95 2.74
C ASN A 585 -13.55 -9.96 1.20
N ASP A 586 -14.49 -9.21 0.62
CA ASP A 586 -14.71 -9.14 -0.82
C ASP A 586 -14.15 -7.82 -1.39
N VAL A 587 -13.53 -7.90 -2.55
CA VAL A 587 -12.94 -6.76 -3.26
C VAL A 587 -13.61 -6.64 -4.63
N LEU A 588 -14.09 -5.44 -4.95
CA LEU A 588 -14.65 -5.17 -6.27
C LEU A 588 -13.54 -4.84 -7.26
N GLU A 589 -13.53 -5.49 -8.41
CA GLU A 589 -12.63 -5.20 -9.53
C GLU A 589 -13.43 -4.98 -10.83
N HIS A 590 -12.87 -4.22 -11.77
CA HIS A 590 -13.48 -4.02 -13.08
C HIS A 590 -13.14 -5.18 -14.03
N ASP A 591 -14.14 -5.79 -14.67
CA ASP A 591 -13.89 -6.71 -15.80
C ASP A 591 -13.88 -5.94 -17.12
N LYS A 592 -12.71 -5.43 -17.49
CA LYS A 592 -12.51 -4.68 -18.74
C LYS A 592 -12.84 -5.52 -19.98
N SER A 593 -12.61 -6.83 -19.93
CA SER A 593 -12.79 -7.72 -21.08
C SER A 593 -14.26 -7.91 -21.48
N ASN A 594 -15.17 -7.83 -20.52
CA ASN A 594 -16.61 -7.97 -20.73
C ASN A 594 -17.37 -6.64 -20.61
N SER A 595 -16.64 -5.54 -20.38
CA SER A 595 -17.20 -4.18 -20.34
C SER A 595 -17.00 -3.47 -21.67
N PHE A 596 -17.94 -2.59 -22.01
CA PHE A 596 -17.80 -1.75 -23.20
C PHE A 596 -18.57 -0.44 -23.03
N SER A 597 -18.15 0.57 -23.80
CA SER A 597 -18.90 1.81 -24.01
C SER A 597 -19.37 1.89 -25.46
N ARG A 598 -20.58 2.34 -25.70
CA ARG A 598 -21.16 2.46 -27.04
C ARG A 598 -22.01 3.71 -27.16
N ILE A 599 -21.86 4.38 -28.31
CA ILE A 599 -22.72 5.49 -28.71
C ILE A 599 -24.06 4.94 -29.23
N VAL A 600 -25.13 5.42 -28.65
CA VAL A 600 -26.49 5.22 -29.17
C VAL A 600 -26.79 6.38 -30.13
N GLU A 601 -27.48 6.12 -31.26
CA GLU A 601 -27.79 7.15 -32.26
C GLU A 601 -28.41 8.39 -31.66
N VAL A 602 -27.90 9.54 -32.10
CA VAL A 602 -28.43 10.85 -31.75
C VAL A 602 -29.44 11.26 -32.80
N ASP A 603 -30.60 11.65 -32.36
CA ASP A 603 -31.51 12.44 -33.20
C ASP A 603 -30.85 13.82 -33.37
N THR A 604 -30.23 14.04 -34.52
CA THR A 604 -29.54 15.29 -34.83
C THR A 604 -30.47 16.48 -35.04
N GLY A 605 -31.80 16.28 -34.84
CA GLY A 605 -32.78 17.36 -34.91
C GLY A 605 -32.87 18.07 -36.25
N VAL A 606 -32.26 17.54 -37.31
CA VAL A 606 -32.44 18.06 -38.67
C VAL A 606 -33.70 17.42 -39.24
N THR A 607 -34.83 17.96 -38.83
CA THR A 607 -36.04 17.82 -39.65
C THR A 607 -35.83 18.70 -40.87
N SER A 608 -35.70 18.06 -42.01
CA SER A 608 -35.74 18.66 -43.34
C SER A 608 -36.94 19.55 -43.53
#